data_bef534de576cbde20fe9e7eb3c88ab79
#
_entry.id   bef534de576cbde20fe9e7eb3c88ab79
#
_cell.length_a   1.000
_cell.length_b   1.000
_cell.length_c   1.000
_cell.angle_alpha   90.00
_cell.angle_beta   90.00
_cell.angle_gamma   90.00
#
_symmetry.space_group_name_H-M   'P 1'
#
loop_
_entity.id
_entity.type
_entity.pdbx_description
1 polymer ?
#
loop_
_entity_poly.entity_id
_entity_poly.type
_entity_poly.pdbx_seq_one_letter_code
_entity_poly.pdbx_strand_id
1 'polypeptide(L)'
;MKVMKFGGTSVGSPERMKGVASLVTKSGEPTFIVLSAMSGTTNSLIEISDYLYRKNPEGANEVINNLEQKYFGHIDELYSTDEYKQKTRLLVTEIFDYLRSFTKGLFTSFEEKNIVAQGEVLSTNMVVNYLQEQGVKATLLSALNFMRTDKNAEPDLPYIKEKLSTIMEEHEGYQIYITQGFICRNAYGEVDNLQRGGSDYTASLIGAAINAEEIQIWTDIDGMHNNDPRVVDKTEAVRQLNFEEASELAYFGAKILHPTCVQPAKYSGIPVRLKNTMEPDAEGTIINNTLVRSKIKAVAAKDNITAIKIKSSRMLGASGFLRKVFEIFESYQTSIDMITTSEVGLSMTIENCSHLSEIVDELKKYGTVSVDSDMCIVCVVGDLDWSNVGFETLATDAMKDIPVRMISYGGSNYNISFLIKEADKKRALQSLSNVLFN
;
A
#
# COMPACT_ATOMS: atom_id res chain seq x y z
N MET A 1 22.09 0.78 -9.92
CA MET A 1 21.29 1.94 -9.46
C MET A 1 20.19 1.45 -8.51
N LYS A 2 19.97 2.13 -7.40
CA LYS A 2 18.88 1.83 -6.44
C LYS A 2 17.65 2.68 -6.73
N VAL A 3 16.48 2.15 -6.43
CA VAL A 3 15.22 2.91 -6.40
C VAL A 3 14.84 3.14 -4.95
N MET A 4 14.62 4.40 -4.56
CA MET A 4 14.25 4.78 -3.20
C MET A 4 12.89 5.46 -3.21
N LYS A 5 11.90 4.90 -2.52
CA LYS A 5 10.58 5.51 -2.38
C LYS A 5 10.42 6.10 -0.98
N PHE A 6 9.95 7.33 -0.91
CA PHE A 6 9.65 8.00 0.35
C PHE A 6 8.15 8.26 0.47
N GLY A 7 7.58 7.83 1.61
CA GLY A 7 6.18 8.06 1.94
C GLY A 7 5.87 9.50 2.32
N GLY A 8 4.59 9.85 2.40
CA GLY A 8 4.14 11.20 2.74
C GLY A 8 4.63 11.69 4.11
N THR A 9 4.80 10.79 5.08
CA THR A 9 5.39 11.11 6.39
C THR A 9 6.87 11.47 6.26
N SER A 10 7.60 10.85 5.35
CA SER A 10 9.03 11.12 5.11
C SER A 10 9.30 12.47 4.45
N VAL A 11 8.32 13.03 3.73
CA VAL A 11 8.40 14.35 3.08
C VAL A 11 7.37 15.34 3.64
N GLY A 12 6.80 15.05 4.81
CA GLY A 12 5.66 15.76 5.39
C GLY A 12 5.98 17.15 5.98
N SER A 13 7.24 17.56 6.04
CA SER A 13 7.67 18.90 6.48
C SER A 13 8.96 19.30 5.79
N PRO A 14 9.31 20.61 5.79
CA PRO A 14 10.59 21.10 5.26
C PRO A 14 11.80 20.40 5.88
N GLU A 15 11.81 20.20 7.19
CA GLU A 15 12.88 19.50 7.91
C GLU A 15 13.04 18.06 7.40
N ARG A 16 11.93 17.33 7.23
CA ARG A 16 11.95 15.97 6.70
C ARG A 16 12.42 15.92 5.25
N MET A 17 12.02 16.88 4.41
CA MET A 17 12.53 16.99 3.04
C MET A 17 14.05 17.21 3.01
N LYS A 18 14.59 18.05 3.90
CA LYS A 18 16.04 18.23 4.08
C LYS A 18 16.72 16.93 4.51
N GLY A 19 16.10 16.19 5.41
CA GLY A 19 16.57 14.85 5.84
C GLY A 19 16.62 13.85 4.68
N VAL A 20 15.57 13.77 3.87
CA VAL A 20 15.53 12.94 2.67
C VAL A 20 16.62 13.36 1.68
N ALA A 21 16.78 14.65 1.42
CA ALA A 21 17.82 15.17 0.52
C ALA A 21 19.24 14.78 1.00
N SER A 22 19.52 14.91 2.29
CA SER A 22 20.78 14.46 2.89
C SER A 22 20.99 12.94 2.73
N LEU A 23 19.94 12.16 2.92
CA LEU A 23 19.99 10.70 2.83
C LEU A 23 20.32 10.22 1.40
N VAL A 24 19.63 10.77 0.40
CA VAL A 24 19.78 10.33 -1.00
C VAL A 24 21.12 10.78 -1.62
N THR A 25 21.74 11.82 -1.07
CA THR A 25 23.05 12.31 -1.53
C THR A 25 24.23 11.66 -0.82
N LYS A 26 23.99 10.96 0.31
CA LYS A 26 25.05 10.37 1.16
C LYS A 26 25.93 9.35 0.41
N SER A 27 25.37 8.56 -0.49
CA SER A 27 26.14 7.52 -1.21
C SER A 27 26.98 8.04 -2.36
N GLY A 28 26.62 9.17 -2.94
CA GLY A 28 27.24 9.68 -4.19
C GLY A 28 26.91 8.88 -5.45
N GLU A 29 26.16 7.76 -5.32
CA GLU A 29 25.78 6.92 -6.44
C GLU A 29 24.49 7.41 -7.13
N PRO A 30 24.35 7.20 -8.45
CA PRO A 30 23.09 7.51 -9.13
C PRO A 30 21.92 6.79 -8.51
N THR A 31 20.87 7.53 -8.17
CA THR A 31 19.69 7.00 -7.46
C THR A 31 18.40 7.49 -8.10
N PHE A 32 17.43 6.59 -8.21
CA PHE A 32 16.07 6.92 -8.66
C PHE A 32 15.14 7.08 -7.46
N ILE A 33 14.44 8.21 -7.36
CA ILE A 33 13.62 8.56 -6.20
C ILE A 33 12.16 8.66 -6.62
N VAL A 34 11.28 7.99 -5.86
CA VAL A 34 9.84 8.06 -5.99
C VAL A 34 9.26 8.74 -4.75
N LEU A 35 8.54 9.83 -4.93
CA LEU A 35 7.94 10.57 -3.82
C LEU A 35 6.43 10.48 -3.84
N SER A 36 5.86 10.31 -2.65
CA SER A 36 4.43 10.52 -2.39
C SER A 36 4.12 12.00 -2.16
N ALA A 37 2.85 12.37 -2.21
CA ALA A 37 2.39 13.65 -1.72
C ALA A 37 2.81 13.88 -0.26
N MET A 38 2.98 15.13 0.15
CA MET A 38 3.20 15.49 1.56
C MET A 38 2.03 15.01 2.42
N SER A 39 2.35 14.62 3.65
CA SER A 39 1.35 14.15 4.62
C SER A 39 0.19 15.13 4.77
N GLY A 40 -1.03 14.63 4.65
CA GLY A 40 -2.28 15.39 4.71
C GLY A 40 -2.71 16.05 3.38
N THR A 41 -1.80 16.22 2.40
CA THR A 41 -2.15 16.87 1.13
C THR A 41 -3.19 16.07 0.34
N THR A 42 -3.02 14.75 0.22
CA THR A 42 -3.98 13.89 -0.49
C THR A 42 -5.37 13.99 0.11
N ASN A 43 -5.48 14.03 1.45
CA ASN A 43 -6.78 14.19 2.13
C ASN A 43 -7.43 15.54 1.79
N SER A 44 -6.66 16.63 1.79
CA SER A 44 -7.17 17.95 1.39
C SER A 44 -7.61 17.98 -0.08
N LEU A 45 -6.89 17.31 -0.98
CA LEU A 45 -7.26 17.21 -2.40
C LEU A 45 -8.54 16.38 -2.60
N ILE A 46 -8.74 15.32 -1.83
CA ILE A 46 -9.98 14.54 -1.81
C ILE A 46 -11.13 15.40 -1.25
N GLU A 47 -10.90 16.16 -0.18
CA GLU A 47 -11.89 17.06 0.40
C GLU A 47 -12.33 18.15 -0.61
N ILE A 48 -11.40 18.71 -1.39
CA ILE A 48 -11.72 19.63 -2.50
C ILE A 48 -12.66 18.93 -3.50
N SER A 49 -12.35 17.70 -3.89
CA SER A 49 -13.17 16.90 -4.81
C SER A 49 -14.57 16.63 -4.24
N ASP A 50 -14.67 16.30 -2.96
CA ASP A 50 -15.94 16.08 -2.27
C ASP A 50 -16.83 17.34 -2.27
N TYR A 51 -16.25 18.52 -2.03
CA TYR A 51 -16.97 19.79 -2.14
C TYR A 51 -17.46 20.04 -3.57
N LEU A 52 -16.66 19.73 -4.57
CA LEU A 52 -17.04 19.92 -5.98
C LEU A 52 -18.13 18.94 -6.42
N TYR A 53 -18.12 17.68 -5.98
CA TYR A 53 -19.23 16.75 -6.19
C TYR A 53 -20.53 17.24 -5.58
N ARG A 54 -20.45 17.89 -4.42
CA ARG A 54 -21.61 18.53 -3.75
C ARG A 54 -21.99 19.90 -4.33
N LYS A 55 -21.34 20.32 -5.43
CA LYS A 55 -21.55 21.63 -6.06
C LYS A 55 -21.33 22.82 -5.11
N ASN A 56 -20.35 22.71 -4.24
CA ASN A 56 -19.93 23.74 -3.29
C ASN A 56 -18.52 24.28 -3.64
N PRO A 57 -18.41 25.18 -4.64
CA PRO A 57 -17.12 25.74 -5.05
C PRO A 57 -16.52 26.67 -3.98
N GLU A 58 -17.33 27.26 -3.10
CA GLU A 58 -16.83 28.13 -2.02
C GLU A 58 -16.04 27.31 -0.99
N GLY A 59 -16.59 26.18 -0.52
CA GLY A 59 -15.89 25.26 0.37
C GLY A 59 -14.62 24.68 -0.27
N ALA A 60 -14.69 24.31 -1.55
CA ALA A 60 -13.51 23.87 -2.28
C ALA A 60 -12.41 24.94 -2.32
N ASN A 61 -12.76 26.20 -2.63
CA ASN A 61 -11.81 27.30 -2.65
C ASN A 61 -11.21 27.61 -1.28
N GLU A 62 -11.96 27.46 -0.19
CA GLU A 62 -11.45 27.62 1.17
C GLU A 62 -10.34 26.59 1.47
N VAL A 63 -10.57 25.31 1.15
CA VAL A 63 -9.55 24.26 1.33
C VAL A 63 -8.34 24.51 0.44
N ILE A 64 -8.54 24.92 -0.84
CA ILE A 64 -7.47 25.29 -1.76
C ILE A 64 -6.60 26.42 -1.18
N ASN A 65 -7.23 27.49 -0.67
CA ASN A 65 -6.49 28.63 -0.12
C ASN A 65 -5.70 28.24 1.15
N ASN A 66 -6.30 27.48 2.03
CA ASN A 66 -5.62 27.00 3.25
C ASN A 66 -4.41 26.11 2.92
N LEU A 67 -4.58 25.22 1.95
CA LEU A 67 -3.49 24.34 1.50
C LEU A 67 -2.36 25.15 0.83
N GLU A 68 -2.69 26.12 -0.02
CA GLU A 68 -1.69 27.01 -0.66
C GLU A 68 -0.87 27.79 0.36
N GLN A 69 -1.52 28.38 1.38
CA GLN A 69 -0.82 29.08 2.45
C GLN A 69 0.13 28.16 3.23
N LYS A 70 -0.30 26.92 3.49
CA LYS A 70 0.57 25.91 4.09
C LYS A 70 1.82 25.67 3.24
N TYR A 71 1.67 25.52 1.93
CA TYR A 71 2.80 25.32 1.01
C TYR A 71 3.72 26.54 0.95
N PHE A 72 3.19 27.75 0.99
CA PHE A 72 4.01 28.96 1.06
C PHE A 72 4.84 29.03 2.34
N GLY A 73 4.27 28.66 3.49
CA GLY A 73 5.02 28.54 4.74
C GLY A 73 6.15 27.52 4.63
N HIS A 74 5.87 26.36 4.03
CA HIS A 74 6.90 25.34 3.81
C HIS A 74 8.01 25.78 2.87
N ILE A 75 7.71 26.59 1.83
CA ILE A 75 8.70 27.16 0.92
C ILE A 75 9.66 28.08 1.69
N ASP A 76 9.12 28.95 2.56
CA ASP A 76 9.93 29.88 3.34
C ASP A 76 10.92 29.19 4.29
N GLU A 77 10.52 28.03 4.84
CA GLU A 77 11.35 27.23 5.74
C GLU A 77 12.30 26.29 5.00
N LEU A 78 11.94 25.83 3.79
CA LEU A 78 12.71 24.85 3.04
C LEU A 78 13.94 25.48 2.38
N TYR A 79 13.73 26.59 1.66
CA TYR A 79 14.77 27.22 0.87
C TYR A 79 15.49 28.34 1.63
N SER A 80 16.78 28.48 1.35
CA SER A 80 17.62 29.53 1.92
C SER A 80 17.74 30.75 1.01
N THR A 81 17.66 30.57 -0.32
CA THR A 81 17.84 31.62 -1.32
C THR A 81 16.52 32.17 -1.84
N ASP A 82 16.46 33.48 -2.10
CA ASP A 82 15.28 34.13 -2.67
C ASP A 82 14.96 33.61 -4.06
N GLU A 83 15.97 33.25 -4.86
CA GLU A 83 15.80 32.69 -6.19
C GLU A 83 14.94 31.44 -6.17
N TYR A 84 15.30 30.45 -5.35
CA TYR A 84 14.56 29.18 -5.27
C TYR A 84 13.21 29.32 -4.55
N LYS A 85 13.10 30.26 -3.59
CA LYS A 85 11.80 30.62 -2.99
C LYS A 85 10.84 31.15 -4.05
N GLN A 86 11.26 32.11 -4.85
CA GLN A 86 10.43 32.72 -5.89
C GLN A 86 10.08 31.71 -7.00
N LYS A 87 11.08 30.96 -7.49
CA LYS A 87 10.88 29.89 -8.48
C LYS A 87 9.82 28.90 -8.02
N THR A 88 9.92 28.42 -6.78
CA THR A 88 8.99 27.41 -6.26
C THR A 88 7.63 28.00 -5.92
N ARG A 89 7.56 29.26 -5.42
CA ARG A 89 6.28 29.95 -5.22
C ARG A 89 5.49 30.11 -6.50
N LEU A 90 6.17 30.51 -7.59
CA LEU A 90 5.52 30.67 -8.90
C LEU A 90 4.89 29.33 -9.35
N LEU A 91 5.66 28.25 -9.31
CA LEU A 91 5.19 26.92 -9.69
C LEU A 91 4.02 26.44 -8.80
N VAL A 92 4.12 26.64 -7.49
CA VAL A 92 3.04 26.28 -6.55
C VAL A 92 1.79 27.09 -6.86
N THR A 93 1.91 28.41 -7.11
CA THR A 93 0.77 29.25 -7.51
C THR A 93 0.10 28.73 -8.78
N GLU A 94 0.87 28.37 -9.82
CA GLU A 94 0.32 27.79 -11.06
C GLU A 94 -0.47 26.51 -10.80
N ILE A 95 0.01 25.64 -9.91
CA ILE A 95 -0.70 24.41 -9.53
C ILE A 95 -2.01 24.74 -8.78
N PHE A 96 -1.99 25.68 -7.85
CA PHE A 96 -3.19 26.08 -7.13
C PHE A 96 -4.20 26.82 -8.01
N ASP A 97 -3.75 27.61 -8.98
CA ASP A 97 -4.61 28.21 -10.00
C ASP A 97 -5.24 27.15 -10.90
N TYR A 98 -4.50 26.09 -11.25
CA TYR A 98 -5.04 24.94 -11.93
C TYR A 98 -6.12 24.24 -11.09
N LEU A 99 -5.91 24.03 -9.79
CA LEU A 99 -6.94 23.49 -8.89
C LEU A 99 -8.20 24.39 -8.84
N ARG A 100 -8.03 25.72 -8.78
CA ARG A 100 -9.16 26.68 -8.82
C ARG A 100 -9.94 26.61 -10.13
N SER A 101 -9.31 26.23 -11.23
CA SER A 101 -10.00 26.14 -12.53
C SER A 101 -11.13 25.10 -12.51
N PHE A 102 -11.02 24.03 -11.72
CA PHE A 102 -12.04 22.99 -11.59
C PHE A 102 -13.29 23.47 -10.83
N THR A 103 -13.22 24.56 -10.08
CA THR A 103 -14.39 25.12 -9.37
C THR A 103 -15.43 25.78 -10.29
N LYS A 104 -15.10 25.97 -11.58
CA LYS A 104 -15.92 26.72 -12.54
C LYS A 104 -16.64 25.84 -13.56
N GLY A 105 -16.46 24.52 -13.53
CA GLY A 105 -16.96 23.61 -14.55
C GLY A 105 -17.81 22.45 -14.01
N LEU A 106 -18.11 21.51 -14.88
CA LEU A 106 -18.63 20.22 -14.49
C LEU A 106 -17.51 19.42 -13.83
N PHE A 107 -17.88 18.65 -12.80
CA PHE A 107 -16.93 17.86 -12.03
C PHE A 107 -17.29 16.37 -12.13
N THR A 108 -16.33 15.56 -12.52
CA THR A 108 -16.46 14.12 -12.70
C THR A 108 -15.24 13.40 -12.09
N SER A 109 -15.22 12.09 -12.14
CA SER A 109 -14.06 11.29 -11.71
C SER A 109 -12.78 11.58 -12.50
N PHE A 110 -12.89 12.14 -13.70
CA PHE A 110 -11.75 12.57 -14.49
C PHE A 110 -11.06 13.78 -13.86
N GLU A 111 -11.83 14.82 -13.48
CA GLU A 111 -11.29 16.00 -12.80
C GLU A 111 -10.76 15.65 -11.41
N GLU A 112 -11.42 14.75 -10.69
CA GLU A 112 -10.94 14.26 -9.39
C GLU A 112 -9.52 13.67 -9.49
N LYS A 113 -9.27 12.79 -10.47
CA LYS A 113 -7.93 12.20 -10.67
C LYS A 113 -6.87 13.27 -10.97
N ASN A 114 -7.23 14.30 -11.75
CA ASN A 114 -6.34 15.43 -12.02
C ASN A 114 -6.05 16.25 -10.76
N ILE A 115 -7.04 16.48 -9.90
CA ILE A 115 -6.85 17.19 -8.63
C ILE A 115 -5.93 16.38 -7.71
N VAL A 116 -6.26 15.10 -7.48
CA VAL A 116 -5.51 14.26 -6.55
C VAL A 116 -4.05 14.09 -6.98
N ALA A 117 -3.77 14.03 -8.29
CA ALA A 117 -2.41 13.93 -8.82
C ALA A 117 -1.51 15.14 -8.44
N GLN A 118 -2.07 16.30 -8.10
CA GLN A 118 -1.27 17.48 -7.80
C GLN A 118 -0.48 17.36 -6.49
N GLY A 119 -0.86 16.44 -5.61
CA GLY A 119 -0.14 16.20 -4.37
C GLY A 119 1.31 15.75 -4.59
N GLU A 120 1.51 14.77 -5.46
CA GLU A 120 2.83 14.27 -5.84
C GLU A 120 3.59 15.25 -6.73
N VAL A 121 2.89 16.00 -7.58
CA VAL A 121 3.49 17.07 -8.40
C VAL A 121 4.09 18.15 -7.50
N LEU A 122 3.36 18.60 -6.47
CA LEU A 122 3.83 19.56 -5.49
C LEU A 122 5.08 19.08 -4.76
N SER A 123 5.03 17.89 -4.14
CA SER A 123 6.13 17.36 -3.32
C SER A 123 7.40 17.13 -4.12
N THR A 124 7.30 16.57 -5.33
CA THR A 124 8.46 16.28 -6.18
C THR A 124 9.14 17.54 -6.66
N ASN A 125 8.38 18.57 -7.05
CA ASN A 125 8.94 19.86 -7.46
C ASN A 125 9.64 20.57 -6.30
N MET A 126 9.09 20.51 -5.09
CA MET A 126 9.75 21.10 -3.91
C MET A 126 11.09 20.41 -3.63
N VAL A 127 11.14 19.08 -3.65
CA VAL A 127 12.37 18.35 -3.35
C VAL A 127 13.42 18.51 -4.44
N VAL A 128 13.06 18.49 -5.74
CA VAL A 128 14.03 18.69 -6.82
C VAL A 128 14.62 20.08 -6.79
N ASN A 129 13.81 21.12 -6.56
CA ASN A 129 14.28 22.49 -6.45
C ASN A 129 15.21 22.66 -5.24
N TYR A 130 14.91 22.02 -4.11
CA TYR A 130 15.79 22.04 -2.94
C TYR A 130 17.14 21.39 -3.23
N LEU A 131 17.15 20.20 -3.85
CA LEU A 131 18.41 19.53 -4.22
C LEU A 131 19.24 20.39 -5.19
N GLN A 132 18.60 21.06 -6.16
CA GLN A 132 19.26 21.98 -7.08
C GLN A 132 19.82 23.21 -6.36
N GLU A 133 19.10 23.76 -5.38
CA GLU A 133 19.62 24.84 -4.50
C GLU A 133 20.91 24.41 -3.76
N GLN A 134 20.97 23.15 -3.35
CA GLN A 134 22.15 22.56 -2.71
C GLN A 134 23.27 22.19 -3.71
N GLY A 135 23.13 22.51 -5.00
CA GLY A 135 24.12 22.21 -6.04
C GLY A 135 24.13 20.74 -6.50
N VAL A 136 23.15 19.95 -6.12
CA VAL A 136 23.03 18.55 -6.53
C VAL A 136 22.49 18.47 -7.95
N LYS A 137 23.09 17.63 -8.80
CA LYS A 137 22.59 17.34 -10.16
C LYS A 137 21.35 16.44 -10.08
N ALA A 138 20.21 17.05 -9.77
CA ALA A 138 18.91 16.40 -9.68
C ALA A 138 18.00 16.81 -10.83
N THR A 139 17.21 15.87 -11.38
CA THR A 139 16.21 16.12 -12.43
C THR A 139 14.87 15.50 -12.04
N LEU A 140 13.79 16.16 -12.49
CA LEU A 140 12.42 15.65 -12.35
C LEU A 140 11.98 14.98 -13.64
N LEU A 141 11.66 13.70 -13.58
CA LEU A 141 11.06 12.94 -14.65
C LEU A 141 9.57 12.79 -14.36
N SER A 142 8.71 13.45 -15.14
CA SER A 142 7.27 13.37 -14.94
C SER A 142 6.77 11.93 -15.16
N ALA A 143 6.12 11.36 -14.15
CA ALA A 143 5.52 10.03 -14.24
C ALA A 143 4.51 9.93 -15.41
N LEU A 144 3.82 11.03 -15.74
CA LEU A 144 2.86 11.08 -16.85
C LEU A 144 3.51 10.88 -18.23
N ASN A 145 4.85 10.94 -18.34
CA ASN A 145 5.56 10.73 -19.60
C ASN A 145 5.91 9.25 -19.84
N PHE A 146 5.95 8.42 -18.81
CA PHE A 146 6.35 7.02 -18.95
C PHE A 146 5.48 6.03 -18.17
N MET A 147 4.76 6.45 -17.13
CA MET A 147 3.91 5.57 -16.35
C MET A 147 2.54 5.43 -17.00
N ARG A 148 2.16 4.20 -17.39
CA ARG A 148 0.90 3.92 -18.07
C ARG A 148 0.27 2.61 -17.59
N THR A 149 -1.07 2.57 -17.55
CA THR A 149 -1.85 1.34 -17.43
C THR A 149 -2.48 0.95 -18.77
N ASP A 150 -2.76 -0.32 -18.93
CA ASP A 150 -3.48 -0.88 -20.09
C ASP A 150 -5.01 -0.70 -19.95
N LYS A 151 -5.78 -1.30 -20.88
CA LYS A 151 -7.25 -1.24 -20.89
C LYS A 151 -7.91 -1.97 -19.71
N ASN A 152 -7.18 -2.83 -19.01
CA ASN A 152 -7.65 -3.55 -17.83
C ASN A 152 -7.21 -2.84 -16.54
N ALA A 153 -6.68 -1.62 -16.64
CA ALA A 153 -6.09 -0.85 -15.54
C ALA A 153 -4.85 -1.52 -14.91
N GLU A 154 -4.19 -2.45 -15.62
CA GLU A 154 -2.95 -3.07 -15.19
C GLU A 154 -1.75 -2.29 -15.73
N PRO A 155 -0.63 -2.18 -14.98
CA PRO A 155 0.56 -1.48 -15.44
C PRO A 155 1.16 -2.09 -16.71
N ASP A 156 1.40 -1.25 -17.71
CA ASP A 156 2.03 -1.63 -18.97
C ASP A 156 3.57 -1.60 -18.83
N LEU A 157 4.13 -2.61 -18.20
CA LEU A 157 5.57 -2.67 -17.91
C LEU A 157 6.46 -2.58 -19.16
N PRO A 158 6.15 -3.21 -20.30
CA PRO A 158 6.93 -3.03 -21.53
C PRO A 158 7.00 -1.57 -21.98
N TYR A 159 5.87 -0.87 -21.98
CA TYR A 159 5.81 0.56 -22.31
C TYR A 159 6.59 1.41 -21.33
N ILE A 160 6.41 1.16 -20.02
CA ILE A 160 7.13 1.88 -18.95
C ILE A 160 8.65 1.73 -19.15
N LYS A 161 9.12 0.51 -19.42
CA LYS A 161 10.54 0.22 -19.64
C LYS A 161 11.09 0.97 -20.85
N GLU A 162 10.40 0.91 -21.99
CA GLU A 162 10.81 1.60 -23.23
C GLU A 162 10.91 3.12 -23.01
N LYS A 163 9.83 3.72 -22.50
CA LYS A 163 9.76 5.19 -22.32
C LYS A 163 10.73 5.68 -21.27
N LEU A 164 10.85 4.98 -20.15
CA LEU A 164 11.76 5.37 -19.09
C LEU A 164 13.23 5.29 -19.54
N SER A 165 13.62 4.25 -20.31
CA SER A 165 14.96 4.14 -20.89
C SER A 165 15.28 5.36 -21.76
N THR A 166 14.40 5.72 -22.69
CA THR A 166 14.58 6.88 -23.58
C THR A 166 14.73 8.18 -22.77
N ILE A 167 13.87 8.41 -21.79
CA ILE A 167 13.91 9.63 -20.97
C ILE A 167 15.19 9.68 -20.13
N MET A 168 15.64 8.55 -19.60
CA MET A 168 16.89 8.51 -18.81
C MET A 168 18.12 8.76 -19.69
N GLU A 169 18.13 8.31 -20.94
CA GLU A 169 19.19 8.62 -21.92
C GLU A 169 19.26 10.12 -22.23
N GLU A 170 18.10 10.78 -22.39
CA GLU A 170 18.02 12.24 -22.58
C GLU A 170 18.52 13.04 -21.36
N HIS A 171 18.52 12.42 -20.18
CA HIS A 171 18.96 13.00 -18.91
C HIS A 171 20.24 12.33 -18.40
N GLU A 172 21.11 11.85 -19.28
CA GLU A 172 22.36 11.23 -18.88
C GLU A 172 23.25 12.19 -18.07
N GLY A 173 23.90 11.68 -17.04
CA GLY A 173 24.83 12.44 -16.19
C GLY A 173 24.19 13.16 -14.99
N TYR A 174 22.89 12.98 -14.77
CA TYR A 174 22.28 13.36 -13.50
C TYR A 174 22.60 12.34 -12.41
N GLN A 175 22.77 12.81 -11.19
CA GLN A 175 23.01 11.97 -10.01
C GLN A 175 21.71 11.47 -9.41
N ILE A 176 20.69 12.31 -9.38
CA ILE A 176 19.39 12.03 -8.76
C ILE A 176 18.28 12.23 -9.79
N TYR A 177 17.52 11.14 -10.02
CA TYR A 177 16.30 11.14 -10.81
C TYR A 177 15.11 11.09 -9.87
N ILE A 178 14.18 12.04 -9.97
CA ILE A 178 12.99 12.13 -9.12
C ILE A 178 11.76 11.96 -9.97
N THR A 179 10.76 11.22 -9.48
CA THR A 179 9.44 11.12 -10.10
C THR A 179 8.32 11.07 -9.07
N GLN A 180 7.11 11.37 -9.55
CA GLN A 180 5.90 11.20 -8.78
C GLN A 180 5.59 9.71 -8.61
N GLY A 181 5.25 9.31 -7.37
CA GLY A 181 4.56 8.06 -7.15
C GLY A 181 3.08 8.15 -7.48
N PHE A 182 2.36 7.03 -7.46
CA PHE A 182 0.91 6.94 -7.56
C PHE A 182 0.30 7.34 -8.91
N ILE A 183 0.71 8.42 -9.54
CA ILE A 183 0.11 8.95 -10.77
C ILE A 183 0.60 8.24 -12.02
N CYS A 184 -0.29 8.09 -13.00
CA CYS A 184 0.01 7.49 -14.29
C CYS A 184 -0.93 8.05 -15.38
N ARG A 185 -0.79 7.57 -16.62
CA ARG A 185 -1.84 7.68 -17.64
C ARG A 185 -2.55 6.36 -17.81
N ASN A 186 -3.84 6.41 -18.12
CA ASN A 186 -4.57 5.22 -18.54
C ASN A 186 -4.29 4.88 -20.03
N ALA A 187 -4.88 3.80 -20.54
CA ALA A 187 -4.72 3.37 -21.92
C ALA A 187 -5.18 4.41 -22.97
N TYR A 188 -5.98 5.39 -22.56
CA TYR A 188 -6.49 6.46 -23.42
C TYR A 188 -5.67 7.75 -23.33
N GLY A 189 -4.61 7.75 -22.52
CA GLY A 189 -3.72 8.90 -22.31
C GLY A 189 -4.21 9.92 -21.28
N GLU A 190 -5.31 9.64 -20.59
CA GLU A 190 -5.84 10.49 -19.54
C GLU A 190 -5.07 10.30 -18.21
N VAL A 191 -5.04 11.34 -17.38
CA VAL A 191 -4.45 11.24 -16.05
C VAL A 191 -5.24 10.25 -15.20
N ASP A 192 -4.53 9.31 -14.62
CA ASP A 192 -5.06 8.26 -13.75
C ASP A 192 -4.09 8.00 -12.61
N ASN A 193 -4.43 7.08 -11.74
CA ASN A 193 -3.58 6.67 -10.64
C ASN A 193 -3.50 5.14 -10.52
N LEU A 194 -2.38 4.67 -9.99
CA LEU A 194 -2.17 3.29 -9.59
C LEU A 194 -2.94 3.06 -8.29
N GLN A 195 -4.04 2.33 -8.34
CA GLN A 195 -5.04 2.29 -7.27
C GLN A 195 -4.45 1.89 -5.91
N ARG A 196 -4.11 0.64 -5.67
CA ARG A 196 -3.65 0.17 -4.36
C ARG A 196 -2.14 0.19 -4.24
N GLY A 197 -1.65 0.73 -3.10
CA GLY A 197 -0.21 0.83 -2.83
C GLY A 197 0.55 1.86 -3.66
N GLY A 198 -0.12 2.58 -4.51
CA GLY A 198 0.26 3.71 -5.36
C GLY A 198 1.77 3.96 -5.54
N SER A 199 2.38 4.70 -4.64
CA SER A 199 3.82 5.07 -4.77
C SER A 199 4.78 3.89 -4.57
N ASP A 200 4.43 2.88 -3.74
CA ASP A 200 5.24 1.67 -3.57
C ASP A 200 5.20 0.84 -4.86
N TYR A 201 4.02 0.79 -5.49
CA TYR A 201 3.86 0.12 -6.78
C TYR A 201 4.67 0.82 -7.88
N THR A 202 4.64 2.16 -7.92
CA THR A 202 5.49 2.95 -8.82
C THR A 202 6.96 2.59 -8.66
N ALA A 203 7.46 2.54 -7.41
CA ALA A 203 8.86 2.19 -7.15
C ALA A 203 9.22 0.78 -7.62
N SER A 204 8.32 -0.18 -7.42
CA SER A 204 8.51 -1.57 -7.86
C SER A 204 8.52 -1.69 -9.39
N LEU A 205 7.61 -0.98 -10.08
CA LEU A 205 7.56 -0.93 -11.55
C LEU A 205 8.82 -0.28 -12.14
N ILE A 206 9.27 0.84 -11.57
CA ILE A 206 10.50 1.50 -12.00
C ILE A 206 11.70 0.58 -11.74
N GLY A 207 11.78 -0.03 -10.55
CA GLY A 207 12.84 -0.99 -10.23
C GLY A 207 12.92 -2.12 -11.26
N ALA A 208 11.80 -2.71 -11.63
CA ALA A 208 11.72 -3.73 -12.67
C ALA A 208 12.10 -3.19 -14.07
N ALA A 209 11.68 -1.96 -14.39
CA ALA A 209 11.95 -1.33 -15.68
C ALA A 209 13.45 -1.05 -15.90
N ILE A 210 14.15 -0.54 -14.89
CA ILE A 210 15.59 -0.19 -14.96
C ILE A 210 16.51 -1.32 -14.49
N ASN A 211 15.95 -2.47 -14.12
CA ASN A 211 16.69 -3.60 -13.53
C ASN A 211 17.54 -3.15 -12.32
N ALA A 212 16.87 -2.53 -11.33
CA ALA A 212 17.51 -1.97 -10.15
C ALA A 212 18.23 -3.04 -9.31
N GLU A 213 19.27 -2.63 -8.60
CA GLU A 213 19.99 -3.51 -7.64
C GLU A 213 19.13 -3.80 -6.40
N GLU A 214 18.39 -2.82 -5.93
CA GLU A 214 17.52 -2.88 -4.76
C GLU A 214 16.45 -1.81 -4.86
N ILE A 215 15.24 -2.12 -4.40
CA ILE A 215 14.15 -1.16 -4.20
C ILE A 215 14.04 -0.92 -2.70
N GLN A 216 14.13 0.33 -2.27
CA GLN A 216 14.01 0.71 -0.86
C GLN A 216 12.70 1.47 -0.62
N ILE A 217 11.89 0.98 0.29
CA ILE A 217 10.66 1.62 0.75
C ILE A 217 10.93 2.26 2.10
N TRP A 218 11.01 3.57 2.12
CA TRP A 218 11.29 4.37 3.31
C TRP A 218 10.00 4.86 3.96
N THR A 219 9.83 4.54 5.22
CA THR A 219 8.64 4.84 6.04
C THR A 219 9.07 5.33 7.44
N ASP A 220 8.16 5.40 8.39
CA ASP A 220 8.39 5.83 9.77
C ASP A 220 8.58 4.66 10.75
N ILE A 221 8.73 3.44 10.24
CA ILE A 221 9.01 2.23 11.03
C ILE A 221 10.24 1.50 10.48
N ASP A 222 10.94 0.76 11.33
CA ASP A 222 12.22 0.10 11.04
C ASP A 222 12.08 -1.27 10.33
N GLY A 223 11.01 -1.46 9.60
CA GLY A 223 10.69 -2.70 8.89
C GLY A 223 9.47 -3.42 9.46
N MET A 224 9.29 -4.67 9.08
CA MET A 224 8.24 -5.53 9.64
C MET A 224 8.67 -6.09 10.99
N HIS A 225 7.74 -6.13 11.94
CA HIS A 225 7.93 -6.76 13.23
C HIS A 225 7.24 -8.13 13.29
N ASN A 226 7.71 -8.98 14.17
CA ASN A 226 7.12 -10.32 14.38
C ASN A 226 5.71 -10.27 15.00
N ASN A 227 5.29 -9.10 15.52
CA ASN A 227 3.92 -8.82 15.98
C ASN A 227 3.67 -7.31 15.95
N ASP A 228 2.44 -6.87 16.25
CA ASP A 228 2.08 -5.45 16.32
C ASP A 228 2.64 -4.81 17.60
N PRO A 229 3.63 -3.88 17.52
CA PRO A 229 4.23 -3.26 18.70
C PRO A 229 3.26 -2.36 19.49
N ARG A 230 2.10 -2.02 18.92
CA ARG A 230 1.06 -1.26 19.63
C ARG A 230 0.20 -2.15 20.54
N VAL A 231 0.28 -3.47 20.34
CA VAL A 231 -0.54 -4.47 21.06
C VAL A 231 0.30 -5.35 21.97
N VAL A 232 1.53 -5.64 21.57
CA VAL A 232 2.46 -6.53 22.27
C VAL A 232 3.72 -5.75 22.68
N ASP A 233 4.06 -5.74 23.95
CA ASP A 233 5.15 -4.91 24.52
C ASP A 233 6.55 -5.30 24.02
N LYS A 234 6.76 -6.56 23.65
CA LYS A 234 8.02 -7.06 23.14
C LYS A 234 7.84 -7.60 21.74
N THR A 235 8.31 -6.85 20.78
CA THR A 235 8.37 -7.28 19.37
C THR A 235 9.78 -7.16 18.84
N GLU A 236 10.12 -8.03 17.90
CA GLU A 236 11.41 -8.02 17.23
C GLU A 236 11.23 -7.71 15.74
N ALA A 237 12.17 -6.97 15.17
CA ALA A 237 12.17 -6.70 13.75
C ALA A 237 12.49 -7.99 12.97
N VAL A 238 11.66 -8.30 11.98
CA VAL A 238 11.89 -9.42 11.05
C VAL A 238 12.88 -8.96 9.99
N ARG A 239 14.11 -9.43 10.06
CA ARG A 239 15.19 -8.97 9.19
C ARG A 239 15.08 -9.46 7.75
N GLN A 240 14.41 -10.62 7.54
CA GLN A 240 14.26 -11.21 6.22
C GLN A 240 12.93 -11.93 6.07
N LEU A 241 12.25 -11.66 4.95
CA LEU A 241 11.07 -12.37 4.46
C LEU A 241 11.28 -12.80 3.01
N ASN A 242 10.63 -13.88 2.60
CA ASN A 242 10.42 -14.09 1.19
C ASN A 242 9.20 -13.30 0.69
N PHE A 243 9.02 -13.19 -0.62
CA PHE A 243 7.92 -12.40 -1.20
C PHE A 243 6.54 -12.94 -0.85
N GLU A 244 6.38 -14.26 -0.66
CA GLU A 244 5.09 -14.85 -0.26
C GLU A 244 4.78 -14.54 1.19
N GLU A 245 5.74 -14.71 2.11
CA GLU A 245 5.58 -14.34 3.52
C GLU A 245 5.24 -12.86 3.67
N ALA A 246 5.90 -11.98 2.92
CA ALA A 246 5.62 -10.55 2.93
C ALA A 246 4.21 -10.23 2.40
N SER A 247 3.75 -10.95 1.37
CA SER A 247 2.41 -10.79 0.81
C SER A 247 1.33 -11.21 1.81
N GLU A 248 1.53 -12.33 2.51
CA GLU A 248 0.61 -12.81 3.54
C GLU A 248 0.50 -11.79 4.70
N LEU A 249 1.63 -11.32 5.22
CA LEU A 249 1.65 -10.30 6.27
C LEU A 249 0.95 -9.01 5.84
N ALA A 250 1.21 -8.56 4.63
CA ALA A 250 0.62 -7.34 4.08
C ALA A 250 -0.90 -7.47 3.92
N TYR A 251 -1.40 -8.65 3.50
CA TYR A 251 -2.82 -8.90 3.33
C TYR A 251 -3.55 -8.96 4.69
N PHE A 252 -2.95 -9.58 5.68
CA PHE A 252 -3.56 -9.81 7.00
C PHE A 252 -3.24 -8.74 8.06
N GLY A 253 -2.82 -7.55 7.66
CA GLY A 253 -2.82 -6.38 8.55
C GLY A 253 -1.50 -5.68 8.81
N ALA A 254 -0.38 -6.20 8.32
CA ALA A 254 0.86 -5.43 8.32
C ALA A 254 0.78 -4.33 7.25
N LYS A 255 0.22 -3.17 7.60
CA LYS A 255 -0.08 -2.05 6.67
C LYS A 255 1.16 -1.33 6.12
N ILE A 256 2.30 -1.99 6.06
CA ILE A 256 3.58 -1.40 5.62
C ILE A 256 3.71 -1.44 4.11
N LEU A 257 3.15 -2.46 3.47
CA LEU A 257 3.30 -2.73 2.04
C LEU A 257 2.02 -3.37 1.51
N HIS A 258 1.60 -3.01 0.29
CA HIS A 258 0.48 -3.70 -0.35
C HIS A 258 1.01 -4.93 -1.13
N PRO A 259 0.34 -6.12 -1.07
CA PRO A 259 0.84 -7.34 -1.72
C PRO A 259 1.14 -7.19 -3.21
N THR A 260 0.30 -6.46 -3.96
CA THR A 260 0.51 -6.24 -5.40
C THR A 260 1.73 -5.39 -5.71
N CYS A 261 2.18 -4.55 -4.77
CA CYS A 261 3.30 -3.65 -5.00
C CYS A 261 4.64 -4.36 -5.15
N VAL A 262 4.78 -5.55 -4.57
CA VAL A 262 6.02 -6.33 -4.64
C VAL A 262 6.09 -7.26 -5.85
N GLN A 263 5.00 -7.45 -6.58
CA GLN A 263 4.97 -8.40 -7.71
C GLN A 263 5.98 -8.07 -8.82
N PRO A 264 6.14 -6.82 -9.31
CA PRO A 264 7.14 -6.51 -10.32
C PRO A 264 8.57 -6.82 -9.85
N ALA A 265 8.88 -6.49 -8.59
CA ALA A 265 10.17 -6.79 -7.99
C ALA A 265 10.40 -8.31 -7.88
N LYS A 266 9.39 -9.06 -7.43
CA LYS A 266 9.43 -10.52 -7.33
C LYS A 266 9.72 -11.19 -8.68
N TYR A 267 8.97 -10.82 -9.72
CA TYR A 267 9.15 -11.38 -11.07
C TYR A 267 10.51 -11.03 -11.68
N SER A 268 11.05 -9.87 -11.34
CA SER A 268 12.37 -9.44 -11.79
C SER A 268 13.52 -9.90 -10.88
N GLY A 269 13.23 -10.58 -9.78
CA GLY A 269 14.23 -11.05 -8.82
C GLY A 269 14.94 -9.94 -8.05
N ILE A 270 14.33 -8.74 -7.97
CA ILE A 270 14.94 -7.56 -7.33
C ILE A 270 14.54 -7.53 -5.84
N PRO A 271 15.50 -7.44 -4.91
CA PRO A 271 15.19 -7.35 -3.49
C PRO A 271 14.50 -6.02 -3.15
N VAL A 272 13.53 -6.09 -2.25
CA VAL A 272 12.85 -4.91 -1.68
C VAL A 272 13.27 -4.77 -0.22
N ARG A 273 13.68 -3.59 0.20
CA ARG A 273 14.08 -3.31 1.58
C ARG A 273 13.19 -2.25 2.21
N LEU A 274 12.60 -2.58 3.33
CA LEU A 274 11.85 -1.63 4.17
C LEU A 274 12.83 -0.94 5.13
N LYS A 275 12.79 0.39 5.17
CA LYS A 275 13.71 1.22 5.95
C LYS A 275 12.98 2.31 6.71
N ASN A 276 13.53 2.72 7.86
CA ASN A 276 13.04 3.85 8.64
C ASN A 276 13.75 5.15 8.25
N THR A 277 12.98 6.15 7.84
CA THR A 277 13.53 7.48 7.49
C THR A 277 14.13 8.19 8.69
N MET A 278 13.62 7.92 9.91
CA MET A 278 14.11 8.53 11.16
C MET A 278 15.31 7.80 11.73
N GLU A 279 15.53 6.54 11.34
CA GLU A 279 16.64 5.68 11.75
C GLU A 279 17.31 5.07 10.51
N PRO A 280 17.94 5.88 9.66
CA PRO A 280 18.42 5.42 8.35
C PRO A 280 19.53 4.37 8.43
N ASP A 281 20.25 4.28 9.53
CA ASP A 281 21.30 3.28 9.75
C ASP A 281 20.75 1.91 10.23
N ALA A 282 19.46 1.83 10.62
CA ALA A 282 18.80 0.57 10.95
C ALA A 282 18.75 -0.35 9.71
N GLU A 283 18.95 -1.65 9.92
CA GLU A 283 18.99 -2.64 8.81
C GLU A 283 17.66 -2.73 8.04
N GLY A 284 16.53 -2.57 8.76
CA GLY A 284 15.20 -2.76 8.22
C GLY A 284 14.87 -4.23 7.94
N THR A 285 13.92 -4.45 7.03
CA THR A 285 13.52 -5.79 6.56
C THR A 285 13.85 -5.95 5.09
N ILE A 286 14.60 -6.99 4.71
CA ILE A 286 14.80 -7.36 3.30
C ILE A 286 13.75 -8.38 2.87
N ILE A 287 13.15 -8.15 1.71
CA ILE A 287 12.19 -9.06 1.06
C ILE A 287 12.83 -9.52 -0.26
N ASN A 288 13.03 -10.83 -0.42
CA ASN A 288 13.65 -11.40 -1.59
C ASN A 288 13.15 -12.84 -1.87
N ASN A 289 13.76 -13.56 -2.77
CA ASN A 289 13.38 -14.95 -3.10
C ASN A 289 13.95 -16.01 -2.14
N THR A 290 14.71 -15.62 -1.12
CA THR A 290 15.34 -16.57 -0.19
C THR A 290 14.33 -17.08 0.82
N LEU A 291 14.11 -18.37 0.88
CA LEU A 291 13.28 -19.05 1.87
C LEU A 291 14.13 -19.52 3.05
N VAL A 292 13.79 -19.10 4.26
CA VAL A 292 14.33 -19.64 5.52
C VAL A 292 13.37 -20.71 6.02
N ARG A 293 13.76 -21.98 5.87
CA ARG A 293 12.90 -23.12 6.14
C ARG A 293 12.55 -23.29 7.63
N SER A 294 11.40 -23.90 7.86
CA SER A 294 10.90 -24.34 9.17
C SER A 294 10.91 -23.23 10.24
N LYS A 295 10.63 -21.98 9.83
CA LYS A 295 10.61 -20.85 10.74
C LYS A 295 9.33 -20.04 10.62
N ILE A 296 8.64 -19.86 11.77
CA ILE A 296 7.58 -18.86 11.91
C ILE A 296 8.25 -17.47 11.98
N LYS A 297 7.72 -16.51 11.24
CA LYS A 297 8.30 -15.17 11.08
C LYS A 297 7.54 -14.11 11.85
N ALA A 298 6.22 -14.10 11.73
CA ALA A 298 5.41 -13.05 12.31
C ALA A 298 3.95 -13.48 12.51
N VAL A 299 3.24 -12.67 13.28
CA VAL A 299 1.79 -12.72 13.45
C VAL A 299 1.22 -11.39 13.03
N ALA A 300 0.14 -11.40 12.28
CA ALA A 300 -0.61 -10.22 11.87
C ALA A 300 -2.10 -10.37 12.22
N ALA A 301 -2.82 -9.25 12.30
CA ALA A 301 -4.25 -9.28 12.57
C ALA A 301 -4.99 -8.27 11.71
N LYS A 302 -6.15 -8.69 11.18
CA LYS A 302 -7.03 -7.88 10.32
C LYS A 302 -8.38 -7.74 11.00
N ASP A 303 -8.74 -6.50 11.35
CA ASP A 303 -9.98 -6.14 12.04
C ASP A 303 -11.14 -5.91 11.05
N ASN A 304 -12.31 -5.60 11.59
CA ASN A 304 -13.53 -5.27 10.85
C ASN A 304 -13.99 -6.41 9.92
N ILE A 305 -13.87 -7.64 10.36
CA ILE A 305 -14.27 -8.83 9.58
C ILE A 305 -15.70 -9.24 9.95
N THR A 306 -16.45 -9.58 8.92
CA THR A 306 -17.79 -10.19 9.07
C THR A 306 -17.75 -11.62 8.53
N ALA A 307 -18.19 -12.58 9.35
CA ALA A 307 -18.32 -13.96 8.94
C ALA A 307 -19.76 -14.26 8.49
N ILE A 308 -19.89 -14.88 7.33
CA ILE A 308 -21.16 -15.34 6.77
C ILE A 308 -21.12 -16.85 6.67
N LYS A 309 -22.08 -17.53 7.29
CA LYS A 309 -22.21 -18.98 7.23
C LYS A 309 -23.53 -19.35 6.55
N ILE A 310 -23.44 -20.19 5.53
CA ILE A 310 -24.60 -20.81 4.91
C ILE A 310 -24.60 -22.33 5.20
N LYS A 311 -25.76 -22.85 5.65
CA LYS A 311 -26.01 -24.28 5.78
C LYS A 311 -27.08 -24.69 4.78
N SER A 312 -26.80 -25.72 4.00
CA SER A 312 -27.75 -26.23 3.01
C SER A 312 -27.60 -27.72 2.79
N SER A 313 -28.67 -28.45 2.96
CA SER A 313 -28.73 -29.87 2.55
C SER A 313 -28.61 -30.05 1.04
N ARG A 314 -28.88 -29.01 0.25
CA ARG A 314 -28.71 -28.99 -1.21
C ARG A 314 -27.24 -29.01 -1.65
N MET A 315 -26.32 -28.82 -0.73
CA MET A 315 -24.88 -28.86 -0.97
C MET A 315 -24.36 -30.29 -1.07
N LEU A 316 -25.00 -31.22 -0.32
CA LEU A 316 -24.60 -32.59 -0.26
C LEU A 316 -24.69 -33.29 -1.63
N GLY A 317 -23.56 -33.75 -2.16
CA GLY A 317 -23.45 -34.40 -3.46
C GLY A 317 -23.81 -33.54 -4.69
N ALA A 318 -24.01 -32.24 -4.50
CA ALA A 318 -24.41 -31.34 -5.59
C ALA A 318 -23.18 -30.66 -6.23
N SER A 319 -23.02 -30.87 -7.55
CA SER A 319 -22.07 -30.06 -8.33
C SER A 319 -22.62 -28.66 -8.55
N GLY A 320 -21.74 -27.63 -8.50
CA GLY A 320 -22.07 -26.25 -8.84
C GLY A 320 -22.69 -25.40 -7.73
N PHE A 321 -22.88 -25.91 -6.52
CA PHE A 321 -23.39 -25.12 -5.38
C PHE A 321 -22.44 -23.97 -5.03
N LEU A 322 -21.15 -24.25 -4.91
CA LEU A 322 -20.13 -23.22 -4.62
C LEU A 322 -20.08 -22.13 -5.69
N ARG A 323 -20.20 -22.53 -6.98
CA ARG A 323 -20.26 -21.54 -8.08
C ARG A 323 -21.39 -20.53 -7.85
N LYS A 324 -22.59 -21.00 -7.54
CA LYS A 324 -23.75 -20.13 -7.30
C LYS A 324 -23.55 -19.19 -6.11
N VAL A 325 -22.88 -19.68 -5.06
CA VAL A 325 -22.55 -18.82 -3.91
C VAL A 325 -21.54 -17.74 -4.33
N PHE A 326 -20.47 -18.10 -5.03
CA PHE A 326 -19.45 -17.13 -5.42
C PHE A 326 -19.94 -16.15 -6.49
N GLU A 327 -20.83 -16.53 -7.40
CA GLU A 327 -21.51 -15.64 -8.34
C GLU A 327 -22.27 -14.50 -7.63
N ILE A 328 -22.83 -14.76 -6.43
CA ILE A 328 -23.46 -13.70 -5.62
C ILE A 328 -22.43 -12.67 -5.18
N PHE A 329 -21.30 -13.11 -4.60
CA PHE A 329 -20.25 -12.18 -4.17
C PHE A 329 -19.62 -11.41 -5.34
N GLU A 330 -19.44 -12.07 -6.49
CA GLU A 330 -18.97 -11.44 -7.74
C GLU A 330 -19.94 -10.35 -8.21
N SER A 331 -21.25 -10.62 -8.21
CA SER A 331 -22.29 -9.67 -8.63
C SER A 331 -22.31 -8.39 -7.79
N TYR A 332 -21.92 -8.48 -6.53
CA TYR A 332 -21.81 -7.34 -5.61
C TYR A 332 -20.36 -6.87 -5.43
N GLN A 333 -19.43 -7.33 -6.27
CA GLN A 333 -18.01 -6.97 -6.23
C GLN A 333 -17.40 -7.03 -4.81
N THR A 334 -17.77 -8.07 -4.05
CA THR A 334 -17.36 -8.27 -2.67
C THR A 334 -16.32 -9.38 -2.58
N SER A 335 -15.10 -9.03 -2.14
CA SER A 335 -14.00 -9.98 -1.95
C SER A 335 -14.22 -10.83 -0.71
N ILE A 336 -13.81 -12.10 -0.78
CA ILE A 336 -13.83 -13.05 0.33
C ILE A 336 -12.40 -13.25 0.83
N ASP A 337 -12.17 -13.16 2.16
CA ASP A 337 -10.84 -13.29 2.75
C ASP A 337 -10.52 -14.75 3.15
N MET A 338 -11.41 -15.40 3.91
CA MET A 338 -11.26 -16.78 4.36
C MET A 338 -12.46 -17.60 3.94
N ILE A 339 -12.21 -18.88 3.64
CA ILE A 339 -13.26 -19.85 3.31
C ILE A 339 -12.98 -21.15 4.06
N THR A 340 -14.02 -21.70 4.70
CA THR A 340 -14.00 -23.08 5.19
C THR A 340 -15.30 -23.76 4.78
N THR A 341 -15.22 -25.01 4.36
CA THR A 341 -16.37 -25.75 3.85
C THR A 341 -16.46 -27.14 4.48
N SER A 342 -17.69 -27.63 4.60
CA SER A 342 -18.03 -29.02 4.91
C SER A 342 -19.04 -29.51 3.88
N GLU A 343 -19.51 -30.76 4.00
CA GLU A 343 -20.50 -31.33 3.07
C GLU A 343 -21.84 -30.56 3.03
N VAL A 344 -22.21 -29.88 4.10
CA VAL A 344 -23.50 -29.20 4.25
C VAL A 344 -23.40 -27.74 4.70
N GLY A 345 -22.20 -27.22 4.80
CA GLY A 345 -21.97 -25.84 5.29
C GLY A 345 -20.77 -25.18 4.65
N LEU A 346 -20.90 -23.89 4.41
CA LEU A 346 -19.85 -23.01 3.91
C LEU A 346 -19.79 -21.80 4.82
N SER A 347 -18.60 -21.48 5.30
CA SER A 347 -18.33 -20.26 6.06
C SER A 347 -17.32 -19.41 5.30
N MET A 348 -17.59 -18.12 5.20
CA MET A 348 -16.79 -17.15 4.46
C MET A 348 -16.62 -15.89 5.29
N THR A 349 -15.56 -15.13 5.04
CA THR A 349 -15.34 -13.83 5.67
C THR A 349 -15.22 -12.75 4.63
N ILE A 350 -15.71 -11.56 4.96
CA ILE A 350 -15.61 -10.34 4.16
C ILE A 350 -15.21 -9.16 5.04
N GLU A 351 -14.49 -8.20 4.46
CA GLU A 351 -14.19 -6.91 5.08
C GLU A 351 -15.20 -5.83 4.64
N ASN A 352 -15.54 -5.81 3.34
CA ASN A 352 -16.48 -4.83 2.80
C ASN A 352 -17.93 -5.29 2.99
N CYS A 353 -18.67 -4.61 3.87
CA CYS A 353 -20.05 -4.88 4.20
C CYS A 353 -21.07 -3.98 3.47
N SER A 354 -20.66 -3.21 2.45
CA SER A 354 -21.54 -2.27 1.74
C SER A 354 -22.80 -2.92 1.15
N HIS A 355 -22.70 -4.19 0.75
CA HIS A 355 -23.79 -4.99 0.16
C HIS A 355 -24.13 -6.23 0.99
N LEU A 356 -23.81 -6.21 2.30
CA LEU A 356 -24.02 -7.38 3.17
C LEU A 356 -25.48 -7.84 3.19
N SER A 357 -26.43 -6.90 3.25
CA SER A 357 -27.87 -7.20 3.29
C SER A 357 -28.33 -7.93 2.05
N GLU A 358 -27.95 -7.42 0.88
CA GLU A 358 -28.33 -7.98 -0.42
C GLU A 358 -27.69 -9.37 -0.63
N ILE A 359 -26.41 -9.52 -0.27
CA ILE A 359 -25.69 -10.79 -0.34
C ILE A 359 -26.38 -11.85 0.55
N VAL A 360 -26.74 -11.47 1.79
CA VAL A 360 -27.41 -12.37 2.73
C VAL A 360 -28.79 -12.79 2.20
N ASP A 361 -29.55 -11.87 1.61
CA ASP A 361 -30.89 -12.18 1.08
C ASP A 361 -30.80 -13.10 -0.16
N GLU A 362 -29.82 -12.92 -1.02
CA GLU A 362 -29.55 -13.85 -2.13
C GLU A 362 -29.12 -15.23 -1.63
N LEU A 363 -28.23 -15.30 -0.63
CA LEU A 363 -27.76 -16.55 -0.05
C LEU A 363 -28.88 -17.35 0.64
N LYS A 364 -29.86 -16.68 1.27
CA LYS A 364 -31.04 -17.32 1.90
C LYS A 364 -31.86 -18.16 0.92
N LYS A 365 -31.82 -17.88 -0.39
CA LYS A 365 -32.48 -18.68 -1.43
C LYS A 365 -31.89 -20.09 -1.54
N TYR A 366 -30.65 -20.28 -1.08
CA TYR A 366 -29.90 -21.54 -1.17
C TYR A 366 -29.76 -22.28 0.15
N GLY A 367 -29.98 -21.63 1.29
CA GLY A 367 -29.83 -22.25 2.60
C GLY A 367 -30.12 -21.34 3.78
N THR A 368 -29.89 -21.84 4.99
CA THR A 368 -29.97 -21.01 6.20
C THR A 368 -28.70 -20.24 6.38
N VAL A 369 -28.81 -18.91 6.49
CA VAL A 369 -27.68 -17.99 6.60
C VAL A 369 -27.61 -17.42 8.02
N SER A 370 -26.40 -17.40 8.59
CA SER A 370 -26.08 -16.66 9.82
C SER A 370 -24.89 -15.74 9.57
N VAL A 371 -24.90 -14.60 10.26
CA VAL A 371 -23.87 -13.55 10.15
C VAL A 371 -23.31 -13.28 11.55
N ASP A 372 -21.99 -13.27 11.67
CA ASP A 372 -21.27 -12.87 12.88
C ASP A 372 -20.40 -11.65 12.52
N SER A 373 -20.71 -10.48 13.08
CA SER A 373 -19.91 -9.26 12.96
C SER A 373 -18.87 -9.12 14.08
N ASP A 374 -18.07 -8.08 14.01
CA ASP A 374 -17.03 -7.75 14.99
C ASP A 374 -16.01 -8.89 15.17
N MET A 375 -15.59 -9.43 14.04
CA MET A 375 -14.60 -10.49 13.97
C MET A 375 -13.23 -9.95 13.55
N CYS A 376 -12.19 -10.70 13.88
CA CYS A 376 -10.81 -10.42 13.54
C CYS A 376 -10.16 -11.70 13.00
N ILE A 377 -9.42 -11.57 11.90
CA ILE A 377 -8.55 -12.65 11.41
C ILE A 377 -7.17 -12.44 12.02
N VAL A 378 -6.67 -13.47 12.71
CA VAL A 378 -5.29 -13.54 13.21
C VAL A 378 -4.54 -14.55 12.35
N CYS A 379 -3.44 -14.11 11.74
CA CYS A 379 -2.65 -14.90 10.80
C CYS A 379 -1.24 -15.12 11.35
N VAL A 380 -0.80 -16.36 11.40
CA VAL A 380 0.58 -16.75 11.69
C VAL A 380 1.29 -17.01 10.37
N VAL A 381 2.42 -16.35 10.14
CA VAL A 381 3.15 -16.36 8.87
C VAL A 381 4.57 -16.90 9.04
N GLY A 382 4.99 -17.72 8.10
CA GLY A 382 6.33 -18.30 8.02
C GLY A 382 6.40 -19.41 6.99
N ASP A 383 7.44 -20.24 7.05
CA ASP A 383 7.50 -21.47 6.26
C ASP A 383 6.66 -22.57 6.96
N LEU A 384 5.39 -22.63 6.59
CA LEU A 384 4.37 -23.52 7.15
C LEU A 384 3.99 -24.62 6.14
N ASP A 385 4.95 -25.05 5.32
CA ASP A 385 4.76 -26.18 4.39
C ASP A 385 4.28 -27.42 5.17
N TRP A 386 3.30 -28.12 4.62
CA TRP A 386 2.65 -29.28 5.25
C TRP A 386 3.65 -30.41 5.61
N SER A 387 4.83 -30.45 5.01
CA SER A 387 5.88 -31.40 5.37
C SER A 387 6.68 -31.01 6.62
N ASN A 388 6.56 -29.75 7.10
CA ASN A 388 7.13 -29.32 8.36
C ASN A 388 6.20 -29.78 9.50
N VAL A 389 6.72 -30.49 10.49
CA VAL A 389 5.90 -31.05 11.57
C VAL A 389 5.91 -30.16 12.81
N GLY A 390 4.75 -30.00 13.44
CA GLY A 390 4.62 -29.45 14.79
C GLY A 390 4.25 -27.97 14.88
N PHE A 391 4.36 -27.18 13.82
CA PHE A 391 4.03 -25.76 13.88
C PHE A 391 2.51 -25.52 14.08
N GLU A 392 1.66 -26.38 13.51
CA GLU A 392 0.21 -26.32 13.70
C GLU A 392 -0.15 -26.50 15.16
N THR A 393 0.55 -27.43 15.84
CA THR A 393 0.38 -27.67 17.26
C THR A 393 0.74 -26.43 18.09
N LEU A 394 1.86 -25.79 17.78
CA LEU A 394 2.28 -24.57 18.45
C LEU A 394 1.26 -23.44 18.27
N ALA A 395 0.81 -23.21 17.04
CA ALA A 395 -0.17 -22.18 16.73
C ALA A 395 -1.52 -22.44 17.39
N THR A 396 -2.02 -23.69 17.34
CA THR A 396 -3.30 -24.07 17.95
C THR A 396 -3.23 -24.11 19.48
N ASP A 397 -2.11 -24.56 20.08
CA ASP A 397 -1.94 -24.52 21.54
C ASP A 397 -1.92 -23.08 22.08
N ALA A 398 -1.30 -22.15 21.36
CA ALA A 398 -1.36 -20.74 21.70
C ALA A 398 -2.79 -20.18 21.71
N MET A 399 -3.70 -20.76 20.94
CA MET A 399 -5.09 -20.34 20.81
C MET A 399 -6.06 -21.11 21.70
N LYS A 400 -5.61 -22.08 22.53
CA LYS A 400 -6.46 -23.01 23.30
C LYS A 400 -7.46 -22.35 24.24
N ASP A 401 -7.15 -21.18 24.78
CA ASP A 401 -8.02 -20.42 25.68
C ASP A 401 -8.86 -19.35 24.99
N ILE A 402 -8.84 -19.30 23.65
CA ILE A 402 -9.52 -18.30 22.84
C ILE A 402 -10.57 -18.98 21.96
N PRO A 403 -11.84 -18.53 21.99
CA PRO A 403 -12.86 -19.09 21.10
C PRO A 403 -12.53 -18.83 19.63
N VAL A 404 -12.23 -19.88 18.88
CA VAL A 404 -11.91 -19.84 17.45
C VAL A 404 -13.14 -20.20 16.63
N ARG A 405 -13.55 -19.32 15.73
CA ARG A 405 -14.74 -19.49 14.87
C ARG A 405 -14.45 -20.26 13.59
N MET A 406 -13.28 -20.01 12.98
CA MET A 406 -12.78 -20.68 11.77
C MET A 406 -11.26 -20.81 11.87
N ILE A 407 -10.74 -21.86 11.22
CA ILE A 407 -9.31 -22.01 10.96
C ILE A 407 -9.17 -22.25 9.46
N SER A 408 -8.25 -21.54 8.81
CA SER A 408 -7.87 -21.75 7.41
C SER A 408 -6.40 -22.12 7.35
N TYR A 409 -6.11 -23.27 6.79
CA TYR A 409 -4.77 -23.79 6.54
C TYR A 409 -4.78 -24.63 5.27
N GLY A 410 -3.67 -24.64 4.52
CA GLY A 410 -3.50 -25.44 3.31
C GLY A 410 -3.85 -24.71 2.00
N GLY A 411 -4.36 -23.47 2.07
CA GLY A 411 -4.51 -22.61 0.90
C GLY A 411 -3.20 -21.92 0.48
N SER A 412 -2.30 -21.79 1.44
CA SER A 412 -0.93 -21.27 1.26
C SER A 412 0.02 -22.09 2.14
N ASN A 413 1.27 -22.25 1.70
CA ASN A 413 2.34 -22.87 2.52
C ASN A 413 2.98 -21.87 3.50
N TYR A 414 2.45 -20.65 3.59
CA TYR A 414 3.08 -19.57 4.34
C TYR A 414 2.23 -19.02 5.45
N ASN A 415 0.98 -19.47 5.59
CA ASN A 415 0.10 -19.00 6.65
C ASN A 415 -0.80 -20.09 7.25
N ILE A 416 -1.19 -19.84 8.50
CA ILE A 416 -2.37 -20.41 9.15
C ILE A 416 -3.17 -19.25 9.77
N SER A 417 -4.47 -19.21 9.49
CA SER A 417 -5.33 -18.10 9.89
C SER A 417 -6.46 -18.57 10.81
N PHE A 418 -6.71 -17.80 11.86
CA PHE A 418 -7.75 -18.01 12.86
C PHE A 418 -8.75 -16.86 12.82
N LEU A 419 -10.03 -17.16 12.73
CA LEU A 419 -11.09 -16.18 12.90
C LEU A 419 -11.58 -16.21 14.34
N ILE A 420 -11.47 -15.08 15.02
CA ILE A 420 -11.87 -14.88 16.41
C ILE A 420 -12.74 -13.62 16.55
N LYS A 421 -13.31 -13.39 17.73
CA LYS A 421 -13.93 -12.10 18.04
C LYS A 421 -12.86 -11.02 18.19
N GLU A 422 -13.14 -9.82 17.69
CA GLU A 422 -12.24 -8.68 17.78
C GLU A 422 -11.85 -8.35 19.23
N ALA A 423 -12.78 -8.52 20.17
CA ALA A 423 -12.52 -8.36 21.60
C ALA A 423 -11.40 -9.26 22.16
N ASP A 424 -11.15 -10.41 21.53
CA ASP A 424 -10.12 -11.37 21.93
C ASP A 424 -8.76 -11.12 21.23
N LYS A 425 -8.68 -10.19 20.29
CA LYS A 425 -7.49 -9.91 19.46
C LYS A 425 -6.23 -9.71 20.30
N LYS A 426 -6.27 -8.80 21.28
CA LYS A 426 -5.10 -8.51 22.13
C LYS A 426 -4.59 -9.76 22.83
N ARG A 427 -5.50 -10.54 23.42
CA ARG A 427 -5.16 -11.79 24.12
C ARG A 427 -4.55 -12.81 23.17
N ALA A 428 -5.10 -12.93 21.95
CA ALA A 428 -4.59 -13.83 20.93
C ALA A 428 -3.17 -13.46 20.48
N LEU A 429 -2.93 -12.19 20.16
CA LEU A 429 -1.62 -11.72 19.74
C LEU A 429 -0.56 -11.88 20.82
N GLN A 430 -0.90 -11.62 22.08
CA GLN A 430 -0.01 -11.84 23.23
C GLN A 430 0.30 -13.33 23.46
N SER A 431 -0.70 -14.20 23.38
CA SER A 431 -0.53 -15.64 23.55
C SER A 431 0.34 -16.23 22.43
N LEU A 432 0.08 -15.87 21.18
CA LEU A 432 0.89 -16.27 20.03
C LEU A 432 2.33 -15.76 20.17
N SER A 433 2.53 -14.52 20.59
CA SER A 433 3.88 -13.96 20.80
C SER A 433 4.66 -14.77 21.83
N ASN A 434 4.01 -15.12 22.95
CA ASN A 434 4.65 -15.87 24.05
C ASN A 434 5.03 -17.30 23.65
N VAL A 435 4.24 -17.95 22.81
CA VAL A 435 4.48 -19.35 22.41
C VAL A 435 5.44 -19.45 21.22
N LEU A 436 5.35 -18.49 20.26
CA LEU A 436 6.08 -18.60 19.00
C LEU A 436 7.43 -17.88 18.99
N PHE A 437 7.64 -16.87 19.85
CA PHE A 437 8.82 -15.99 19.77
C PHE A 437 9.59 -15.87 21.09
N ASN A 438 9.19 -16.54 22.18
CA ASN A 438 9.90 -16.54 23.48
C ASN A 438 10.52 -17.89 23.78
#